data_4afb0f8f89c505b2c00f8fad45f23460
#
_entry.id   4afb0f8f89c505b2c00f8fad45f23460
#
_cell.length_a   1.000
_cell.length_b   1.000
_cell.length_c   1.000
_cell.angle_alpha   90.00
_cell.angle_beta   90.00
_cell.angle_gamma   90.00
#
_symmetry.space_group_name_H-M   'P 1'
#
loop_
_entity.id
_entity.type
_entity.pdbx_description
1 polymer ?
#
loop_
_entity_poly.entity_id
_entity_poly.type
_entity_poly.pdbx_seq_one_letter_code
_entity_poly.pdbx_strand_id
1 'polypeptide(L)'
;LWASIGLVSDKPYLELERAVRQPVACAFARQEHERIRVRLNGFHEYLMGTLYRVGAMDDRQPQKMMLHEILGGDERDEVRMHLARRYLWASYDCMDYSGGVMLIHPALAEPQRVIRGKRRSNNLLMMPTGSASCMDILPEEIPLQKEVERAIAGALRDGRREEDVATTLRLLCKQGAPLSALEEVLQSALIIYVSDAMRAALSDLYIQMPKWVMPQGGATLQ
;
A
#
# COMPACT_ATOMS: atom_id res chain seq x y z
N LEU A 1 7.21 2.85 29.21
CA LEU A 1 7.09 3.56 27.92
C LEU A 1 8.37 4.35 27.69
N TRP A 2 9.05 4.13 26.56
CA TRP A 2 10.33 4.80 26.27
C TRP A 2 10.18 6.02 25.37
N ALA A 3 8.99 6.18 24.82
CA ALA A 3 8.65 7.30 23.97
C ALA A 3 7.15 7.60 24.01
N SER A 4 6.79 8.85 23.77
CA SER A 4 5.42 9.30 23.54
C SER A 4 5.34 10.05 22.20
N ILE A 5 4.17 10.01 21.57
CA ILE A 5 3.89 10.77 20.36
C ILE A 5 3.03 11.96 20.76
N GLY A 6 3.46 13.15 20.36
CA GLY A 6 2.72 14.40 20.52
C GLY A 6 2.47 15.10 19.18
N LEU A 7 1.69 16.18 19.21
CA LEU A 7 1.45 17.05 18.06
C LEU A 7 1.91 18.47 18.40
N VAL A 8 2.70 19.07 17.51
CA VAL A 8 3.04 20.48 17.55
C VAL A 8 2.68 21.10 16.20
N SER A 9 1.76 22.05 16.19
CA SER A 9 1.26 22.66 14.95
C SER A 9 0.82 21.61 13.91
N ASP A 10 0.04 20.64 14.37
CA ASP A 10 -0.49 19.50 13.58
C ASP A 10 0.57 18.56 12.97
N LYS A 11 1.83 18.70 13.37
CA LYS A 11 2.91 17.79 12.98
C LYS A 11 3.19 16.80 14.10
N PRO A 12 3.21 15.50 13.80
CA PRO A 12 3.57 14.50 14.80
C PRO A 12 5.05 14.64 15.17
N TYR A 13 5.35 14.54 16.46
CA TYR A 13 6.70 14.44 16.96
C TYR A 13 6.82 13.30 17.96
N LEU A 14 8.01 12.73 18.03
CA LEU A 14 8.34 11.66 18.96
C LEU A 14 9.12 12.26 20.15
N GLU A 15 8.55 12.17 21.35
CA GLU A 15 9.25 12.53 22.56
C GLU A 15 9.85 11.28 23.21
N LEU A 16 11.18 11.27 23.32
CA LEU A 16 11.92 10.19 23.98
C LEU A 16 12.14 10.52 25.45
N GLU A 17 12.03 9.53 26.30
CA GLU A 17 12.47 9.65 27.70
C GLU A 17 13.92 10.13 27.77
N ARG A 18 14.21 10.95 28.79
CA ARG A 18 15.52 11.56 28.96
C ARG A 18 16.65 10.52 28.99
N ALA A 19 16.41 9.35 29.61
CA ALA A 19 17.38 8.27 29.72
C ALA A 19 17.80 7.65 28.38
N VAL A 20 16.92 7.67 27.37
CA VAL A 20 17.20 7.10 26.03
C VAL A 20 17.51 8.14 24.98
N ARG A 21 17.24 9.42 25.27
CA ARG A 21 17.42 10.54 24.31
C ARG A 21 18.87 10.66 23.84
N GLN A 22 19.83 10.65 24.75
CA GLN A 22 21.24 10.78 24.41
C GLN A 22 21.83 9.56 23.70
N PRO A 23 21.61 8.32 24.15
CA PRO A 23 22.02 7.13 23.42
C PRO A 23 21.43 7.08 22.01
N VAL A 24 20.16 7.42 21.83
CA VAL A 24 19.51 7.47 20.52
C VAL A 24 20.15 8.55 19.64
N ALA A 25 20.35 9.78 20.16
CA ALA A 25 21.00 10.85 19.41
C ALA A 25 22.43 10.48 18.99
N CYS A 26 23.22 9.87 19.88
CA CYS A 26 24.56 9.37 19.56
C CYS A 26 24.53 8.24 18.51
N ALA A 27 23.53 7.36 18.59
CA ALA A 27 23.33 6.33 17.59
C ALA A 27 23.03 6.94 16.22
N PHE A 28 22.11 7.89 16.11
CA PHE A 28 21.76 8.56 14.86
C PHE A 28 22.87 9.45 14.29
N ALA A 29 23.79 9.94 15.08
CA ALA A 29 24.92 10.75 14.62
C ALA A 29 26.03 9.97 13.91
N ARG A 30 26.03 8.65 13.92
CA ARG A 30 27.05 7.83 13.26
C ARG A 30 26.77 7.71 11.75
N GLN A 31 27.83 7.82 10.97
CA GLN A 31 27.74 7.72 9.50
C GLN A 31 27.17 6.38 9.01
N GLU A 32 27.32 5.30 9.78
CA GLU A 32 26.72 4.00 9.51
C GLU A 32 25.19 4.04 9.57
N HIS A 33 24.63 4.83 10.50
CA HIS A 33 23.17 4.96 10.63
C HIS A 33 22.55 5.64 9.42
N GLU A 34 23.23 6.60 8.83
CA GLU A 34 22.76 7.24 7.60
C GLU A 34 22.70 6.24 6.44
N ARG A 35 23.69 5.37 6.30
CA ARG A 35 23.69 4.30 5.30
C ARG A 35 22.54 3.32 5.52
N ILE A 36 22.32 2.91 6.77
CA ILE A 36 21.20 2.02 7.13
C ILE A 36 19.87 2.71 6.84
N ARG A 37 19.73 3.98 7.19
CA ARG A 37 18.51 4.78 6.94
C ARG A 37 18.19 4.85 5.45
N VAL A 38 19.17 5.14 4.60
CA VAL A 38 18.98 5.19 3.14
C VAL A 38 18.53 3.83 2.60
N ARG A 39 19.16 2.73 3.06
CA ARG A 39 18.76 1.36 2.66
C ARG A 39 17.35 1.01 3.16
N LEU A 40 17.02 1.36 4.39
CA LEU A 40 15.67 1.14 4.95
C LEU A 40 14.60 1.92 4.18
N ASN A 41 14.88 3.17 3.81
CA ASN A 41 13.95 3.95 2.99
C ASN A 41 13.75 3.31 1.61
N GLY A 42 14.83 2.93 0.93
CA GLY A 42 14.71 2.23 -0.36
C GLY A 42 13.97 0.89 -0.25
N PHE A 43 14.21 0.14 0.81
CA PHE A 43 13.47 -1.09 1.11
C PHE A 43 11.99 -0.80 1.36
N HIS A 44 11.67 0.23 2.14
CA HIS A 44 10.30 0.64 2.42
C HIS A 44 9.56 1.04 1.13
N GLU A 45 10.16 1.90 0.31
CA GLU A 45 9.61 2.31 -0.98
C GLU A 45 9.33 1.10 -1.89
N TYR A 46 10.30 0.19 -1.98
CA TYR A 46 10.15 -1.04 -2.75
C TYR A 46 9.02 -1.93 -2.23
N LEU A 47 8.97 -2.13 -0.91
CA LEU A 47 7.97 -3.00 -0.29
C LEU A 47 6.57 -2.42 -0.39
N MET A 48 6.40 -1.11 -0.14
CA MET A 48 5.11 -0.43 -0.30
C MET A 48 4.63 -0.44 -1.73
N GLY A 49 5.51 -0.16 -2.71
CA GLY A 49 5.16 -0.27 -4.13
C GLY A 49 4.79 -1.70 -4.55
N THR A 50 5.46 -2.70 -3.97
CA THR A 50 5.11 -4.11 -4.18
C THR A 50 3.74 -4.42 -3.58
N LEU A 51 3.48 -4.02 -2.33
CA LEU A 51 2.18 -4.18 -1.67
C LEU A 51 1.07 -3.44 -2.43
N TYR A 52 1.33 -2.24 -2.92
CA TYR A 52 0.39 -1.50 -3.75
C TYR A 52 0.03 -2.27 -5.03
N ARG A 53 1.00 -2.95 -5.65
CA ARG A 53 0.77 -3.75 -6.85
C ARG A 53 -0.02 -5.03 -6.58
N VAL A 54 0.26 -5.72 -5.46
CA VAL A 54 -0.28 -7.05 -5.20
C VAL A 54 -1.35 -7.11 -4.09
N GLY A 55 -1.53 -6.06 -3.32
CA GLY A 55 -2.47 -5.95 -2.20
C GLY A 55 -2.00 -6.65 -0.92
N ALA A 56 -1.48 -7.87 -1.02
CA ALA A 56 -0.94 -8.63 0.11
C ALA A 56 0.14 -9.59 -0.38
N MET A 57 1.15 -9.88 0.47
CA MET A 57 2.25 -10.80 0.17
C MET A 57 2.75 -11.51 1.42
N ASP A 58 3.35 -12.70 1.23
CA ASP A 58 4.00 -13.46 2.31
C ASP A 58 5.22 -12.70 2.86
N ASP A 59 5.41 -12.71 4.19
CA ASP A 59 6.48 -11.96 4.84
C ASP A 59 7.88 -12.57 4.69
N ARG A 60 7.98 -13.84 4.25
CA ARG A 60 9.26 -14.57 4.17
C ARG A 60 10.27 -13.95 3.20
N GLN A 61 9.81 -13.49 2.04
CA GLN A 61 10.70 -12.84 1.07
C GLN A 61 11.19 -11.47 1.55
N PRO A 62 10.31 -10.55 2.02
CA PRO A 62 10.75 -9.32 2.66
C PRO A 62 11.70 -9.54 3.85
N GLN A 63 11.49 -10.59 4.67
CA GLN A 63 12.42 -10.93 5.76
C GLN A 63 13.81 -11.26 5.25
N LYS A 64 13.91 -12.09 4.20
CA LYS A 64 15.19 -12.44 3.59
C LYS A 64 15.89 -11.23 2.99
N MET A 65 15.16 -10.39 2.25
CA MET A 65 15.72 -9.15 1.70
C MET A 65 16.26 -8.24 2.79
N MET A 66 15.47 -8.00 3.85
CA MET A 66 15.91 -7.19 4.98
C MET A 66 17.15 -7.78 5.65
N LEU A 67 17.17 -9.09 5.85
CA LEU A 67 18.30 -9.80 6.44
C LEU A 67 19.59 -9.58 5.63
N HIS A 68 19.55 -9.80 4.33
CA HIS A 68 20.74 -9.73 3.46
C HIS A 68 21.16 -8.28 3.17
N GLU A 69 20.22 -7.42 2.79
CA GLU A 69 20.55 -6.09 2.28
C GLU A 69 20.72 -5.04 3.37
N ILE A 70 20.00 -5.17 4.48
CA ILE A 70 20.00 -4.17 5.56
C ILE A 70 20.86 -4.63 6.74
N LEU A 71 20.59 -5.84 7.25
CA LEU A 71 21.22 -6.36 8.46
C LEU A 71 22.56 -7.07 8.20
N GLY A 72 22.90 -7.37 6.95
CA GLY A 72 24.15 -8.02 6.57
C GLY A 72 24.31 -9.43 7.15
N GLY A 73 23.20 -10.14 7.35
CA GLY A 73 23.15 -11.51 7.88
C GLY A 73 22.87 -12.55 6.80
N ASP A 74 22.91 -13.80 7.19
CA ASP A 74 22.45 -14.94 6.39
C ASP A 74 21.25 -15.64 7.05
N GLU A 75 20.60 -16.58 6.34
CA GLU A 75 19.40 -17.27 6.83
C GLU A 75 19.63 -18.13 8.09
N ARG A 76 20.89 -18.35 8.49
CA ARG A 76 21.27 -19.10 9.71
C ARG A 76 21.39 -18.18 10.93
N ASP A 77 21.42 -16.86 10.73
CA ASP A 77 21.47 -15.86 11.79
C ASP A 77 20.06 -15.66 12.39
N GLU A 78 19.71 -16.51 13.35
CA GLU A 78 18.39 -16.48 14.00
C GLU A 78 18.07 -15.13 14.66
N VAL A 79 19.08 -14.46 15.22
CA VAL A 79 18.90 -13.17 15.89
C VAL A 79 18.52 -12.09 14.88
N ARG A 80 19.27 -11.98 13.79
CA ARG A 80 18.99 -11.01 12.74
C ARG A 80 17.70 -11.34 11.99
N MET A 81 17.41 -12.62 11.77
CA MET A 81 16.12 -13.05 11.21
C MET A 81 14.95 -12.65 12.10
N HIS A 82 15.08 -12.82 13.41
CA HIS A 82 14.07 -12.38 14.36
C HIS A 82 13.89 -10.85 14.36
N LEU A 83 14.99 -10.09 14.27
CA LEU A 83 14.94 -8.63 14.15
C LEU A 83 14.25 -8.18 12.86
N ALA A 84 14.58 -8.79 11.72
CA ALA A 84 13.93 -8.52 10.43
C ALA A 84 12.41 -8.74 10.52
N ARG A 85 12.00 -9.88 11.08
CA ARG A 85 10.59 -10.22 11.30
C ARG A 85 9.88 -9.20 12.16
N ARG A 86 10.45 -8.85 13.32
CA ARG A 86 9.86 -7.89 14.25
C ARG A 86 9.75 -6.50 13.65
N TYR A 87 10.73 -6.09 12.85
CA TYR A 87 10.67 -4.82 12.14
C TYR A 87 9.49 -4.79 11.16
N LEU A 88 9.36 -5.83 10.34
CA LEU A 88 8.24 -5.91 9.37
C LEU A 88 6.88 -5.87 10.07
N TRP A 89 6.71 -6.65 11.13
CA TRP A 89 5.45 -6.71 11.86
C TRP A 89 5.13 -5.44 12.66
N ALA A 90 6.14 -4.65 12.99
CA ALA A 90 5.94 -3.35 13.65
C ALA A 90 5.70 -2.21 12.64
N SER A 91 6.15 -2.37 11.40
CA SER A 91 6.15 -1.30 10.39
C SER A 91 5.03 -1.42 9.35
N TYR A 92 4.43 -2.60 9.23
CA TYR A 92 3.42 -2.90 8.20
C TYR A 92 2.20 -3.59 8.80
N ASP A 93 1.05 -3.40 8.16
CA ASP A 93 -0.14 -4.15 8.50
C ASP A 93 0.06 -5.64 8.19
N CYS A 94 -0.28 -6.48 9.15
CA CYS A 94 -0.04 -7.92 9.09
C CYS A 94 -1.30 -8.71 9.40
N MET A 95 -1.42 -9.89 8.79
CA MET A 95 -2.48 -10.84 9.09
C MET A 95 -1.93 -12.27 9.11
N ASP A 96 -2.29 -13.03 10.15
CA ASP A 96 -2.00 -14.45 10.21
C ASP A 96 -2.83 -15.24 9.19
N TYR A 97 -2.21 -16.22 8.57
CA TYR A 97 -2.89 -17.18 7.72
C TYR A 97 -2.26 -18.58 7.93
N SER A 98 -2.90 -19.62 7.42
CA SER A 98 -2.47 -21.03 7.67
C SER A 98 -1.08 -21.40 7.09
N GLY A 99 -0.37 -20.48 6.48
CA GLY A 99 1.00 -20.67 5.94
C GLY A 99 2.05 -19.74 6.55
N GLY A 100 1.65 -18.85 7.48
CA GLY A 100 2.55 -17.86 8.08
C GLY A 100 1.88 -16.51 8.27
N VAL A 101 2.60 -15.44 8.01
CA VAL A 101 2.13 -14.07 8.11
C VAL A 101 2.12 -13.41 6.73
N MET A 102 1.07 -12.67 6.43
CA MET A 102 0.95 -11.83 5.24
C MET A 102 1.15 -10.38 5.62
N LEU A 103 1.97 -9.66 4.88
CA LEU A 103 2.00 -8.21 4.86
C LEU A 103 0.88 -7.70 3.97
N ILE A 104 0.23 -6.62 4.36
CA ILE A 104 -1.00 -6.11 3.75
C ILE A 104 -0.83 -4.65 3.39
N HIS A 105 -1.32 -4.25 2.21
CA HIS A 105 -1.37 -2.84 1.85
C HIS A 105 -2.42 -2.11 2.72
N PRO A 106 -2.11 -0.94 3.32
CA PRO A 106 -3.02 -0.24 4.25
C PRO A 106 -4.40 0.09 3.67
N ALA A 107 -4.49 0.33 2.36
CA ALA A 107 -5.77 0.61 1.70
C ALA A 107 -6.61 -0.65 1.41
N LEU A 108 -6.14 -1.85 1.76
CA LEU A 108 -6.85 -3.11 1.48
C LEU A 108 -7.88 -3.39 2.57
N ALA A 109 -9.17 -3.13 2.30
CA ALA A 109 -10.25 -3.28 3.26
C ALA A 109 -10.57 -4.76 3.59
N GLU A 110 -10.44 -5.67 2.61
CA GLU A 110 -10.78 -7.10 2.77
C GLU A 110 -9.59 -8.02 2.45
N PRO A 111 -8.55 -8.05 3.29
CA PRO A 111 -7.34 -8.83 2.99
C PRO A 111 -7.59 -10.32 2.84
N GLN A 112 -8.56 -10.88 3.56
CA GLN A 112 -8.90 -12.29 3.46
C GLN A 112 -9.38 -12.72 2.05
N ARG A 113 -10.04 -11.82 1.30
CA ARG A 113 -10.45 -12.09 -0.09
C ARG A 113 -9.23 -12.22 -1.00
N VAL A 114 -8.27 -11.30 -0.86
CA VAL A 114 -7.02 -11.33 -1.64
C VAL A 114 -6.22 -12.59 -1.32
N ILE A 115 -6.05 -12.92 -0.04
CA ILE A 115 -5.31 -14.11 0.41
C ILE A 115 -5.94 -15.38 -0.12
N ARG A 116 -7.28 -15.54 -0.06
CA ARG A 116 -7.99 -16.69 -0.61
C ARG A 116 -7.84 -16.80 -2.13
N GLY A 117 -7.91 -15.69 -2.85
CA GLY A 117 -7.73 -15.65 -4.31
C GLY A 117 -6.32 -16.07 -4.70
N LYS A 118 -5.30 -15.55 -4.04
CA LYS A 118 -3.88 -15.87 -4.30
C LYS A 118 -3.53 -17.32 -3.99
N ARG A 119 -4.11 -17.91 -2.94
CA ARG A 119 -3.94 -19.35 -2.64
C ARG A 119 -4.37 -20.25 -3.77
N ARG A 120 -5.48 -19.93 -4.45
CA ARG A 120 -5.96 -20.70 -5.60
C ARG A 120 -5.04 -20.61 -6.81
N SER A 121 -4.28 -19.53 -6.93
CA SER A 121 -3.38 -19.29 -8.08
C SER A 121 -1.91 -19.62 -7.81
N ASN A 122 -1.54 -20.14 -6.64
CA ASN A 122 -0.14 -20.37 -6.20
C ASN A 122 0.77 -19.10 -6.27
N ASN A 123 0.21 -17.91 -6.40
CA ASN A 123 0.94 -16.66 -6.59
C ASN A 123 1.33 -15.93 -5.28
N LEU A 124 1.17 -16.59 -4.13
CA LEU A 124 1.47 -15.97 -2.81
C LEU A 124 2.94 -15.65 -2.58
N LEU A 125 3.83 -16.30 -3.31
CA LEU A 125 5.27 -16.29 -3.04
C LEU A 125 6.10 -15.47 -4.04
N MET A 126 5.50 -14.99 -5.12
CA MET A 126 6.27 -14.26 -6.13
C MET A 126 6.25 -12.75 -5.85
N MET A 127 7.40 -12.21 -5.52
CA MET A 127 7.62 -10.77 -5.64
C MET A 127 7.64 -10.41 -7.14
N PRO A 128 6.91 -9.38 -7.57
CA PRO A 128 7.00 -8.92 -8.95
C PRO A 128 8.43 -8.50 -9.25
N THR A 129 8.99 -9.03 -10.34
CA THR A 129 10.27 -8.60 -10.86
C THR A 129 10.11 -7.21 -11.48
N GLY A 130 10.78 -6.22 -10.93
CA GLY A 130 10.79 -4.86 -11.43
C GLY A 130 10.82 -3.82 -10.31
N SER A 131 11.37 -2.67 -10.59
CA SER A 131 11.45 -1.56 -9.63
C SER A 131 10.03 -1.04 -9.34
N ALA A 132 9.51 -1.35 -8.18
CA ALA A 132 8.30 -0.76 -7.67
C ALA A 132 8.65 0.61 -7.06
N SER A 133 8.91 1.60 -7.90
CA SER A 133 9.27 2.94 -7.44
C SER A 133 8.08 3.81 -7.02
N CYS A 134 6.84 3.30 -7.12
CA CYS A 134 5.64 4.07 -6.82
C CYS A 134 4.89 3.45 -5.65
N MET A 135 4.84 4.15 -4.53
CA MET A 135 4.14 3.72 -3.32
C MET A 135 2.61 3.84 -3.44
N ASP A 136 2.11 4.80 -4.23
CA ASP A 136 0.71 5.22 -4.18
C ASP A 136 -0.05 5.05 -5.49
N ILE A 137 0.64 5.00 -6.63
CA ILE A 137 0.03 4.87 -7.96
C ILE A 137 1.03 4.30 -8.96
N LEU A 138 0.59 3.38 -9.82
CA LEU A 138 1.42 2.85 -10.89
C LEU A 138 1.37 3.77 -12.13
N PRO A 139 2.46 3.84 -12.92
CA PRO A 139 2.49 4.69 -14.12
C PRO A 139 1.33 4.45 -15.09
N GLU A 140 0.91 3.18 -15.24
CA GLU A 140 -0.22 2.78 -16.07
C GLU A 140 -1.59 3.22 -15.53
N GLU A 141 -1.69 3.52 -14.25
CA GLU A 141 -2.93 3.96 -13.58
C GLU A 141 -3.13 5.49 -13.67
N ILE A 142 -2.04 6.25 -13.82
CA ILE A 142 -2.07 7.73 -13.85
C ILE A 142 -3.00 8.26 -14.94
N PRO A 143 -2.93 7.78 -16.19
CA PRO A 143 -3.84 8.27 -17.24
C PRO A 143 -5.31 8.03 -16.91
N LEU A 144 -5.63 6.86 -16.34
CA LEU A 144 -7.00 6.49 -15.97
C LEU A 144 -7.54 7.38 -14.86
N GLN A 145 -6.72 7.65 -13.83
CA GLN A 145 -7.09 8.57 -12.76
C GLN A 145 -7.32 9.99 -13.29
N LYS A 146 -6.41 10.49 -14.13
CA LYS A 146 -6.53 11.83 -14.74
C LYS A 146 -7.74 12.00 -15.64
N GLU A 147 -8.19 10.93 -16.30
CA GLU A 147 -9.43 10.93 -17.08
C GLU A 147 -10.64 11.11 -16.16
N VAL A 148 -10.71 10.38 -15.06
CA VAL A 148 -11.77 10.55 -14.06
C VAL A 148 -11.73 11.97 -13.47
N GLU A 149 -10.57 12.49 -13.06
CA GLU A 149 -10.42 13.85 -12.52
C GLU A 149 -10.97 14.89 -13.51
N ARG A 150 -10.64 14.78 -14.81
CA ARG A 150 -11.15 15.68 -15.86
C ARG A 150 -12.65 15.56 -16.03
N ALA A 151 -13.19 14.36 -15.99
CA ALA A 151 -14.62 14.14 -16.21
C ALA A 151 -15.47 14.73 -15.06
N ILE A 152 -14.95 14.77 -13.82
CA ILE A 152 -15.67 15.27 -12.63
C ILE A 152 -15.35 16.73 -12.29
N ALA A 153 -14.44 17.36 -13.03
CA ALA A 153 -13.99 18.74 -12.77
C ALA A 153 -15.18 19.72 -12.74
N GLY A 154 -15.25 20.52 -11.68
CA GLY A 154 -16.32 21.51 -11.48
C GLY A 154 -17.70 20.95 -11.13
N ALA A 155 -17.85 19.64 -10.94
CA ALA A 155 -19.11 18.99 -10.62
C ALA A 155 -19.19 18.48 -9.15
N LEU A 156 -18.14 18.68 -8.38
CA LEU A 156 -18.03 18.16 -7.03
C LEU A 156 -18.76 19.04 -6.00
N ARG A 157 -19.20 18.42 -4.91
CA ARG A 157 -19.71 19.11 -3.73
C ARG A 157 -18.60 19.90 -3.05
N ASP A 158 -18.98 21.01 -2.39
CA ASP A 158 -18.05 21.89 -1.68
C ASP A 158 -17.13 21.12 -0.72
N GLY A 159 -15.84 21.47 -0.76
CA GLY A 159 -14.79 20.87 0.07
C GLY A 159 -14.22 19.56 -0.45
N ARG A 160 -14.70 19.02 -1.57
CA ARG A 160 -14.11 17.83 -2.22
C ARG A 160 -13.17 18.23 -3.34
N ARG A 161 -12.07 17.48 -3.47
CA ARG A 161 -11.10 17.66 -4.57
C ARG A 161 -11.23 16.51 -5.56
N GLU A 162 -11.05 16.79 -6.84
CA GLU A 162 -11.10 15.82 -7.92
C GLU A 162 -10.12 14.66 -7.69
N GLU A 163 -8.90 14.98 -7.25
CA GLU A 163 -7.86 14.01 -6.94
C GLU A 163 -8.26 13.03 -5.84
N ASP A 164 -8.90 13.50 -4.77
CA ASP A 164 -9.31 12.66 -3.63
C ASP A 164 -10.43 11.69 -4.06
N VAL A 165 -11.39 12.18 -4.85
CA VAL A 165 -12.49 11.36 -5.36
C VAL A 165 -11.96 10.31 -6.35
N ALA A 166 -11.12 10.71 -7.30
CA ALA A 166 -10.53 9.80 -8.29
C ALA A 166 -9.64 8.75 -7.61
N THR A 167 -8.85 9.14 -6.59
CA THR A 167 -8.05 8.21 -5.79
C THR A 167 -8.94 7.20 -5.06
N THR A 168 -10.03 7.64 -4.45
CA THR A 168 -10.99 6.74 -3.78
C THR A 168 -11.58 5.73 -4.76
N LEU A 169 -12.04 6.17 -5.93
CA LEU A 169 -12.59 5.30 -6.97
C LEU A 169 -11.55 4.30 -7.47
N ARG A 170 -10.30 4.74 -7.68
CA ARG A 170 -9.19 3.89 -8.07
C ARG A 170 -8.92 2.79 -7.04
N LEU A 171 -8.83 3.13 -5.76
CA LEU A 171 -8.59 2.16 -4.69
C LEU A 171 -9.76 1.17 -4.53
N LEU A 172 -11.00 1.62 -4.63
CA LEU A 172 -12.18 0.74 -4.63
C LEU A 172 -12.14 -0.23 -5.82
N CYS A 173 -11.77 0.27 -7.00
CA CYS A 173 -11.60 -0.57 -8.18
C CYS A 173 -10.52 -1.65 -7.97
N LYS A 174 -9.35 -1.29 -7.40
CA LYS A 174 -8.30 -2.26 -7.06
C LYS A 174 -8.78 -3.32 -6.06
N GLN A 175 -9.64 -2.97 -5.14
CA GLN A 175 -10.26 -3.89 -4.18
C GLN A 175 -11.30 -4.84 -4.82
N GLY A 176 -11.62 -4.63 -6.10
CA GLY A 176 -12.61 -5.42 -6.82
C GLY A 176 -14.07 -5.07 -6.45
N ALA A 177 -14.31 -3.84 -6.01
CA ALA A 177 -15.67 -3.33 -5.82
C ALA A 177 -16.43 -3.37 -7.16
N PRO A 178 -17.73 -3.71 -7.18
CA PRO A 178 -18.52 -3.71 -8.40
C PRO A 178 -18.68 -2.28 -8.97
N LEU A 179 -18.89 -2.16 -10.28
CA LEU A 179 -19.04 -0.88 -10.93
C LEU A 179 -20.17 -0.03 -10.32
N SER A 180 -21.28 -0.67 -9.92
CA SER A 180 -22.39 0.02 -9.24
C SER A 180 -21.96 0.71 -7.93
N ALA A 181 -21.09 0.09 -7.15
CA ALA A 181 -20.57 0.71 -5.93
C ALA A 181 -19.66 1.92 -6.23
N LEU A 182 -18.89 1.88 -7.32
CA LEU A 182 -18.12 3.02 -7.77
C LEU A 182 -19.04 4.16 -8.24
N GLU A 183 -20.12 3.84 -8.95
CA GLU A 183 -21.13 4.82 -9.38
C GLU A 183 -21.83 5.48 -8.18
N GLU A 184 -22.19 4.71 -7.15
CA GLU A 184 -22.76 5.24 -5.91
C GLU A 184 -21.83 6.22 -5.19
N VAL A 185 -20.55 5.86 -5.07
CA VAL A 185 -19.52 6.73 -4.47
C VAL A 185 -19.35 8.00 -5.30
N LEU A 186 -19.27 7.87 -6.63
CA LEU A 186 -19.18 9.01 -7.53
C LEU A 186 -20.40 9.92 -7.38
N GLN A 187 -21.62 9.38 -7.44
CA GLN A 187 -22.86 10.15 -7.31
C GLN A 187 -22.93 10.87 -5.93
N SER A 188 -22.44 10.25 -4.87
CA SER A 188 -22.38 10.87 -3.55
C SER A 188 -21.45 12.09 -3.48
N ALA A 189 -20.44 12.13 -4.34
CA ALA A 189 -19.46 13.20 -4.41
C ALA A 189 -19.89 14.38 -5.27
N LEU A 190 -20.86 14.18 -6.17
CA LEU A 190 -21.30 15.17 -7.15
C LEU A 190 -22.46 16.02 -6.65
N ILE A 191 -22.56 17.27 -7.12
CA ILE A 191 -23.73 18.14 -6.98
C ILE A 191 -24.75 17.92 -8.10
N ILE A 192 -24.37 17.25 -9.17
CA ILE A 192 -25.19 16.94 -10.36
C ILE A 192 -25.29 15.43 -10.55
N TYR A 193 -26.12 14.99 -11.47
CA TYR A 193 -26.18 13.58 -11.88
C TYR A 193 -24.94 13.17 -12.68
N VAL A 194 -24.57 11.89 -12.58
CA VAL A 194 -23.45 11.32 -13.35
C VAL A 194 -23.74 11.44 -14.84
N SER A 195 -22.90 12.17 -15.56
CA SER A 195 -22.99 12.34 -17.02
C SER A 195 -22.46 11.11 -17.75
N ASP A 196 -22.75 11.02 -19.06
CA ASP A 196 -22.22 9.93 -19.90
C ASP A 196 -20.70 9.94 -19.98
N ALA A 197 -20.08 11.14 -19.99
CA ALA A 197 -18.62 11.26 -19.97
C ALA A 197 -18.02 10.72 -18.65
N MET A 198 -18.66 11.00 -17.51
CA MET A 198 -18.25 10.45 -16.21
C MET A 198 -18.41 8.92 -16.17
N ARG A 199 -19.51 8.38 -16.72
CA ARG A 199 -19.71 6.93 -16.82
C ARG A 199 -18.67 6.27 -17.70
N ALA A 200 -18.33 6.87 -18.83
CA ALA A 200 -17.29 6.37 -19.72
C ALA A 200 -15.94 6.31 -19.01
N ALA A 201 -15.49 7.41 -18.38
CA ALA A 201 -14.24 7.46 -17.63
C ALA A 201 -14.20 6.44 -16.47
N LEU A 202 -15.32 6.28 -15.75
CA LEU A 202 -15.43 5.29 -14.68
C LEU A 202 -15.40 3.85 -15.20
N SER A 203 -16.01 3.59 -16.33
CA SER A 203 -16.00 2.29 -17.01
C SER A 203 -14.59 1.92 -17.48
N ASP A 204 -13.87 2.87 -18.06
CA ASP A 204 -12.49 2.68 -18.49
C ASP A 204 -11.58 2.40 -17.30
N LEU A 205 -11.71 3.17 -16.23
CA LEU A 205 -11.03 2.90 -14.97
C LEU A 205 -11.32 1.47 -14.48
N TYR A 206 -12.61 1.08 -14.46
CA TYR A 206 -13.03 -0.23 -13.97
C TYR A 206 -12.47 -1.40 -14.80
N ILE A 207 -12.45 -1.28 -16.10
CA ILE A 207 -12.00 -2.33 -17.04
C ILE A 207 -10.48 -2.47 -17.02
N GLN A 208 -9.76 -1.35 -17.07
CA GLN A 208 -8.31 -1.34 -17.26
C GLN A 208 -7.52 -1.42 -15.96
N MET A 209 -8.13 -1.11 -14.81
CA MET A 209 -7.44 -1.11 -13.52
C MET A 209 -7.02 -2.52 -13.10
N PRO A 210 -5.73 -2.76 -12.78
CA PRO A 210 -5.27 -3.99 -12.17
C PRO A 210 -5.88 -4.19 -10.78
N LYS A 211 -6.61 -5.30 -10.59
CA LYS A 211 -7.34 -5.57 -9.34
C LYS A 211 -6.54 -6.47 -8.41
N TRP A 212 -6.59 -6.18 -7.12
CA TRP A 212 -6.03 -7.05 -6.08
C TRP A 212 -6.85 -8.34 -5.91
N VAL A 213 -8.15 -8.27 -6.16
CA VAL A 213 -9.10 -9.38 -6.10
C VAL A 213 -9.78 -9.53 -7.44
N MET A 214 -9.72 -10.73 -8.02
CA MET A 214 -10.52 -11.02 -9.20
C MET A 214 -12.00 -10.97 -8.83
N PRO A 215 -12.87 -10.31 -9.63
CA PRO A 215 -14.30 -10.29 -9.40
C PRO A 215 -14.82 -11.74 -9.32
N GLN A 216 -15.59 -12.07 -8.28
CA GLN A 216 -16.29 -13.35 -8.23
C GLN A 216 -17.39 -13.32 -9.31
N GLY A 217 -17.28 -14.17 -10.31
CA GLY A 217 -18.32 -14.35 -11.34
C GLY A 217 -18.07 -13.68 -12.69
N GLY A 218 -16.87 -13.17 -12.94
CA GLY A 218 -16.49 -12.74 -14.29
C GLY A 218 -16.31 -13.94 -15.20
N ALA A 219 -17.28 -14.17 -16.08
CA ALA A 219 -17.09 -15.01 -17.25
C ALA A 219 -15.81 -14.54 -17.97
N THR A 220 -14.91 -15.47 -18.21
CA THR A 220 -13.78 -15.32 -19.10
C THR A 220 -14.33 -14.74 -20.41
N LEU A 221 -14.09 -13.45 -20.67
CA LEU A 221 -14.19 -12.94 -22.02
C LEU A 221 -13.09 -13.62 -22.82
N GLN A 222 -13.49 -14.59 -23.61
CA GLN A 222 -12.70 -15.22 -24.68
C GLN A 222 -12.38 -14.20 -25.75
#